data_87e5b77196ea9b6814fd6a6d4da15c8d
#
_entry.id   87e5b77196ea9b6814fd6a6d4da15c8d
#
_cell.length_a   1.000
_cell.length_b   1.000
_cell.length_c   1.000
_cell.angle_alpha   90.00
_cell.angle_beta   90.00
_cell.angle_gamma   90.00
#
_symmetry.space_group_name_H-M   'P 1'
#
loop_
_entity.id
_entity.type
_entity.pdbx_description
1 polymer ?
#
loop_
_entity_poly.entity_id
_entity_poly.type
_entity_poly.pdbx_seq_one_letter_code
_entity_poly.pdbx_strand_id
1 'polypeptide(L)'
;YVRRCVERLHWSGAENVGGPMLPKGVTPLGCGIAAAMSCRFGVGPARFRYAREVEEVDTVYLGAFPRSLFDRVGEFNEAMVRNQDYEMNYRIRRAGGRILVDPAIRSTYLVRPDLESLWQQFASYGYWKAQMLRRHPLSLRLRQLAAPALVAALGLSAVVSAASLAGFAGPLAPALGVWLLPAVAAACGATVPCSRPSRSSPATWRAAWSG
;
A
#
# COMPACT_ATOMS: atom_id res chain seq x y z
N TYR A 1 -14.81 -0.54 -14.83
CA TYR A 1 -13.73 -1.29 -14.23
C TYR A 1 -13.68 -2.71 -14.80
N VAL A 2 -14.67 -3.57 -14.51
CA VAL A 2 -14.71 -5.01 -14.85
C VAL A 2 -14.50 -5.25 -16.34
N ARG A 3 -15.22 -4.55 -17.22
CA ARG A 3 -15.08 -4.68 -18.67
C ARG A 3 -13.63 -4.53 -19.13
N ARG A 4 -12.92 -3.48 -18.65
CA ARG A 4 -11.51 -3.26 -19.01
C ARG A 4 -10.58 -4.34 -18.45
N CYS A 5 -10.88 -4.88 -17.26
CA CYS A 5 -10.13 -6.02 -16.72
C CYS A 5 -10.26 -7.23 -17.63
N VAL A 6 -11.49 -7.57 -18.05
CA VAL A 6 -11.76 -8.71 -18.95
C VAL A 6 -11.07 -8.52 -20.30
N GLU A 7 -11.23 -7.35 -20.91
CA GLU A 7 -10.56 -7.01 -22.17
C GLU A 7 -9.04 -7.17 -22.04
N ARG A 8 -8.43 -6.64 -20.96
CA ARG A 8 -6.99 -6.73 -20.74
C ARG A 8 -6.53 -8.16 -20.47
N LEU A 9 -7.26 -8.95 -19.68
CA LEU A 9 -6.96 -10.37 -19.46
C LEU A 9 -6.92 -11.13 -20.78
N HIS A 10 -7.95 -10.93 -21.61
CA HIS A 10 -8.05 -11.61 -22.91
C HIS A 10 -6.90 -11.27 -23.85
N TRP A 11 -6.56 -9.96 -23.98
CA TRP A 11 -5.50 -9.51 -24.88
C TRP A 11 -4.09 -9.82 -24.41
N SER A 12 -3.86 -9.83 -23.10
CA SER A 12 -2.50 -10.00 -22.54
C SER A 12 -2.14 -11.44 -22.21
N GLY A 13 -3.14 -12.31 -22.02
CA GLY A 13 -2.93 -13.65 -21.47
C GLY A 13 -2.32 -13.65 -20.06
N ALA A 14 -2.43 -12.55 -19.32
CA ALA A 14 -1.95 -12.47 -17.95
C ALA A 14 -2.89 -13.18 -16.98
N GLU A 15 -2.37 -13.67 -15.87
CA GLU A 15 -3.13 -14.36 -14.83
C GLU A 15 -3.80 -13.43 -13.83
N ASN A 16 -3.35 -12.20 -13.74
CA ASN A 16 -4.00 -11.18 -12.94
C ASN A 16 -3.82 -9.80 -13.57
N VAL A 17 -4.91 -9.04 -13.62
CA VAL A 17 -4.92 -7.67 -14.14
C VAL A 17 -5.66 -6.76 -13.19
N GLY A 18 -5.10 -5.61 -12.90
CA GLY A 18 -5.76 -4.56 -12.11
C GLY A 18 -5.26 -3.18 -12.53
N GLY A 19 -5.72 -2.18 -11.83
CA GLY A 19 -5.33 -0.80 -12.09
C GLY A 19 -4.66 -0.12 -10.90
N PRO A 20 -4.14 1.10 -11.09
CA PRO A 20 -3.61 1.89 -10.00
C PRO A 20 -4.71 2.25 -9.00
N MET A 21 -4.36 2.15 -7.73
CA MET A 21 -5.19 2.59 -6.63
C MET A 21 -5.02 4.11 -6.45
N LEU A 22 -6.10 4.88 -6.67
CA LEU A 22 -6.09 6.33 -6.54
C LEU A 22 -6.61 6.73 -5.15
N PRO A 23 -5.72 7.06 -4.18
CA PRO A 23 -6.15 7.44 -2.85
C PRO A 23 -6.84 8.81 -2.85
N LYS A 24 -7.95 8.91 -2.11
CA LYS A 24 -8.75 10.13 -1.95
C LYS A 24 -9.08 10.34 -0.49
N GLY A 25 -8.74 11.52 0.04
CA GLY A 25 -9.12 11.97 1.37
C GLY A 25 -10.42 12.78 1.36
N VAL A 26 -11.20 12.68 2.44
CA VAL A 26 -12.43 13.46 2.66
C VAL A 26 -12.30 14.45 3.83
N THR A 27 -11.29 14.29 4.68
CA THR A 27 -10.93 15.21 5.76
C THR A 27 -9.59 15.87 5.45
N PRO A 28 -9.23 17.00 6.09
CA PRO A 28 -7.91 17.61 5.91
C PRO A 28 -6.77 16.63 6.20
N LEU A 29 -6.87 15.84 7.28
CA LEU A 29 -5.91 14.79 7.60
C LEU A 29 -5.94 13.67 6.55
N GLY A 30 -7.13 13.23 6.12
CA GLY A 30 -7.29 12.24 5.05
C GLY A 30 -6.66 12.70 3.74
N CYS A 31 -6.72 13.99 3.41
CA CYS A 31 -6.04 14.56 2.24
C CYS A 31 -4.51 14.46 2.37
N GLY A 32 -3.96 14.73 3.55
CA GLY A 32 -2.53 14.53 3.84
C GLY A 32 -2.12 13.06 3.71
N ILE A 33 -2.94 12.14 4.25
CA ILE A 33 -2.72 10.69 4.12
C ILE A 33 -2.77 10.27 2.65
N ALA A 34 -3.75 10.74 1.88
CA ALA A 34 -3.86 10.44 0.45
C ALA A 34 -2.64 10.95 -0.33
N ALA A 35 -2.14 12.15 -0.01
CA ALA A 35 -0.92 12.71 -0.58
C ALA A 35 0.29 11.82 -0.29
N ALA A 36 0.49 11.43 0.96
CA ALA A 36 1.56 10.52 1.35
C ALA A 36 1.49 9.16 0.65
N MET A 37 0.27 8.60 0.51
CA MET A 37 0.04 7.34 -0.20
C MET A 37 0.19 7.42 -1.73
N SER A 38 0.21 8.62 -2.30
CA SER A 38 0.43 8.86 -3.75
C SER A 38 1.89 9.22 -4.05
N CYS A 39 2.65 9.61 -3.04
CA CYS A 39 4.03 10.04 -3.17
C CYS A 39 4.95 8.83 -3.37
N ARG A 40 5.87 8.90 -4.35
CA ARG A 40 6.87 7.86 -4.60
C ARG A 40 7.73 7.55 -3.39
N PHE A 41 8.02 8.57 -2.57
CA PHE A 41 8.77 8.39 -1.34
C PHE A 41 7.97 7.57 -0.31
N GLY A 42 6.67 7.87 -0.13
CA GLY A 42 5.82 7.18 0.84
C GLY A 42 5.48 5.73 0.47
N VAL A 43 5.41 5.42 -0.83
CA VAL A 43 5.04 4.07 -1.31
C VAL A 43 6.21 3.29 -1.91
N GLY A 44 7.38 3.93 -2.05
CA GLY A 44 8.58 3.31 -2.61
C GLY A 44 8.33 2.78 -4.04
N PRO A 45 8.99 1.69 -4.45
CA PRO A 45 8.87 1.11 -5.79
C PRO A 45 7.58 0.29 -6.00
N ALA A 46 6.47 0.65 -5.34
CA ALA A 46 5.17 0.01 -5.53
C ALA A 46 4.49 0.53 -6.81
N ARG A 47 5.01 0.10 -7.97
CA ARG A 47 4.61 0.60 -9.30
C ARG A 47 3.11 0.55 -9.56
N PHE A 48 2.40 -0.45 -9.04
CA PHE A 48 0.95 -0.56 -9.15
C PHE A 48 0.18 0.65 -8.58
N ARG A 49 0.82 1.57 -7.86
CA ARG A 49 0.18 2.78 -7.32
C ARG A 49 0.31 4.00 -8.23
N TYR A 50 1.30 4.02 -9.12
CA TYR A 50 1.60 5.18 -9.95
C TYR A 50 1.99 4.83 -11.40
N ALA A 51 1.69 3.61 -11.84
CA ALA A 51 1.89 3.18 -13.21
C ALA A 51 1.23 4.15 -14.21
N ARG A 52 1.95 4.51 -15.25
CA ARG A 52 1.47 5.37 -16.34
C ARG A 52 1.26 4.62 -17.65
N GLU A 53 1.81 3.45 -17.74
CA GLU A 53 1.70 2.51 -18.85
C GLU A 53 1.37 1.11 -18.36
N VAL A 54 0.99 0.22 -19.26
CA VAL A 54 0.77 -1.18 -18.91
C VAL A 54 2.12 -1.82 -18.64
N GLU A 55 2.28 -2.34 -17.43
CA GLU A 55 3.53 -2.95 -17.00
C GLU A 55 3.32 -4.15 -16.09
N GLU A 56 4.31 -5.02 -16.04
CA GLU A 56 4.31 -6.14 -15.13
C GLU A 56 4.71 -5.70 -13.73
N VAL A 57 3.96 -6.18 -12.74
CA VAL A 57 4.12 -5.81 -11.34
C VAL A 57 4.03 -7.05 -10.44
N ASP A 58 4.42 -6.92 -9.19
CA ASP A 58 4.33 -8.02 -8.22
C ASP A 58 2.94 -8.17 -7.58
N THR A 59 2.11 -7.15 -7.63
CA THR A 59 0.74 -7.13 -7.13
C THR A 59 -0.06 -6.00 -7.75
N VAL A 60 -1.38 -6.11 -7.76
CA VAL A 60 -2.32 -5.07 -8.17
C VAL A 60 -3.42 -4.90 -7.13
N TYR A 61 -4.08 -3.75 -7.16
CA TYR A 61 -5.27 -3.49 -6.35
C TYR A 61 -6.53 -3.91 -7.11
N LEU A 62 -7.46 -4.60 -6.43
CA LEU A 62 -8.70 -5.14 -7.02
C LEU A 62 -8.43 -5.96 -8.29
N GLY A 63 -7.53 -6.93 -8.19
CA GLY A 63 -7.16 -7.78 -9.32
C GLY A 63 -8.31 -8.61 -9.87
N ALA A 64 -8.32 -8.81 -11.19
CA ALA A 64 -9.21 -9.72 -11.89
C ALA A 64 -8.42 -10.92 -12.38
N PHE A 65 -8.99 -12.11 -12.24
CA PHE A 65 -8.36 -13.39 -12.52
C PHE A 65 -9.22 -14.21 -13.49
N PRO A 66 -8.65 -14.96 -14.45
CA PRO A 66 -9.40 -15.96 -15.18
C PRO A 66 -9.74 -17.13 -14.24
N ARG A 67 -10.95 -17.70 -14.38
CA ARG A 67 -11.38 -18.78 -13.49
C ARG A 67 -10.45 -20.00 -13.52
N SER A 68 -9.95 -20.35 -14.68
CA SER A 68 -9.00 -21.47 -14.86
C SER A 68 -7.69 -21.30 -14.08
N LEU A 69 -7.38 -20.10 -13.61
CA LEU A 69 -6.22 -19.88 -12.75
C LEU A 69 -6.33 -20.67 -11.43
N PHE A 70 -7.53 -20.69 -10.85
CA PHE A 70 -7.75 -21.35 -9.56
C PHE A 70 -7.55 -22.87 -9.62
N ASP A 71 -7.76 -23.46 -10.77
CA ASP A 71 -7.47 -24.91 -11.00
C ASP A 71 -5.96 -25.18 -10.97
N ARG A 72 -5.12 -24.20 -11.32
CA ARG A 72 -3.67 -24.32 -11.38
C ARG A 72 -2.95 -23.94 -10.08
N VAL A 73 -3.39 -22.85 -9.45
CA VAL A 73 -2.69 -22.29 -8.28
C VAL A 73 -3.49 -22.43 -6.97
N GLY A 74 -4.70 -22.99 -7.04
CA GLY A 74 -5.63 -23.12 -5.91
C GLY A 74 -6.35 -21.80 -5.58
N GLU A 75 -7.34 -21.89 -4.73
CA GLU A 75 -8.18 -20.77 -4.30
C GLU A 75 -7.48 -19.83 -3.30
N PHE A 76 -8.16 -18.76 -2.90
CA PHE A 76 -7.67 -17.86 -1.86
C PHE A 76 -7.53 -18.60 -0.53
N ASN A 77 -6.49 -18.26 0.22
CA ASN A 77 -6.26 -18.85 1.54
C ASN A 77 -7.23 -18.24 2.56
N GLU A 78 -8.26 -19.00 2.92
CA GLU A 78 -9.32 -18.59 3.86
C GLU A 78 -8.79 -18.28 5.28
N ALA A 79 -7.65 -18.86 5.66
CA ALA A 79 -7.01 -18.55 6.95
C ALA A 79 -6.36 -17.16 6.99
N MET A 80 -6.37 -16.42 5.88
CA MET A 80 -5.83 -15.05 5.80
C MET A 80 -6.96 -14.04 5.66
N VAL A 81 -7.21 -13.24 6.69
CA VAL A 81 -8.22 -12.17 6.66
C VAL A 81 -7.73 -10.95 5.84
N ARG A 82 -6.40 -10.75 5.75
CA ARG A 82 -5.77 -9.68 4.95
C ARG A 82 -4.54 -10.20 4.23
N ASN A 83 -4.11 -9.49 3.19
CA ASN A 83 -3.00 -9.87 2.30
C ASN A 83 -3.24 -11.17 1.52
N GLN A 84 -4.49 -11.67 1.46
CA GLN A 84 -4.85 -12.84 0.66
C GLN A 84 -4.59 -12.61 -0.83
N ASP A 85 -4.82 -11.38 -1.30
CA ASP A 85 -4.51 -10.95 -2.67
C ASP A 85 -3.00 -10.99 -2.95
N TYR A 86 -2.19 -10.50 -2.00
CA TYR A 86 -0.73 -10.53 -2.12
C TYR A 86 -0.18 -11.96 -2.08
N GLU A 87 -0.76 -12.83 -1.26
CA GLU A 87 -0.42 -14.26 -1.18
C GLU A 87 -0.75 -14.98 -2.49
N MET A 88 -1.96 -14.77 -3.03
CA MET A 88 -2.36 -15.29 -4.33
C MET A 88 -1.40 -14.82 -5.43
N ASN A 89 -1.08 -13.54 -5.48
CA ASN A 89 -0.14 -12.97 -6.43
C ASN A 89 1.28 -13.57 -6.29
N TYR A 90 1.67 -13.93 -5.08
CA TYR A 90 2.93 -14.65 -4.85
C TYR A 90 2.90 -16.05 -5.48
N ARG A 91 1.80 -16.81 -5.29
CA ARG A 91 1.64 -18.16 -5.90
C ARG A 91 1.60 -18.08 -7.43
N ILE A 92 0.86 -17.13 -7.99
CA ILE A 92 0.82 -16.89 -9.45
C ILE A 92 2.22 -16.71 -10.01
N ARG A 93 3.02 -15.80 -9.43
CA ARG A 93 4.40 -15.57 -9.90
C ARG A 93 5.32 -16.77 -9.71
N ARG A 94 5.12 -17.54 -8.65
CA ARG A 94 5.87 -18.80 -8.42
C ARG A 94 5.53 -19.86 -9.48
N ALA A 95 4.31 -19.83 -10.00
CA ALA A 95 3.86 -20.70 -11.09
C ALA A 95 4.21 -20.15 -12.50
N GLY A 96 5.04 -19.08 -12.58
CA GLY A 96 5.43 -18.47 -13.85
C GLY A 96 4.38 -17.54 -14.45
N GLY A 97 3.30 -17.23 -13.73
CA GLY A 97 2.24 -16.35 -14.20
C GLY A 97 2.62 -14.86 -14.10
N ARG A 98 1.98 -14.04 -14.95
CA ARG A 98 2.21 -12.59 -15.05
C ARG A 98 1.08 -11.81 -14.41
N ILE A 99 1.43 -10.70 -13.78
CA ILE A 99 0.51 -9.76 -13.15
C ILE A 99 0.71 -8.40 -13.79
N LEU A 100 -0.34 -7.84 -14.36
CA LEU A 100 -0.26 -6.57 -15.08
C LEU A 100 -1.06 -5.46 -14.38
N VAL A 101 -0.47 -4.28 -14.27
CA VAL A 101 -1.19 -3.06 -13.96
C VAL A 101 -1.51 -2.31 -15.25
N ASP A 102 -2.78 -1.89 -15.41
CA ASP A 102 -3.22 -1.08 -16.53
C ASP A 102 -3.76 0.27 -16.04
N PRO A 103 -3.12 1.40 -16.38
CA PRO A 103 -3.57 2.74 -15.98
C PRO A 103 -4.97 3.12 -16.48
N ALA A 104 -5.50 2.43 -17.50
CA ALA A 104 -6.86 2.63 -17.97
C ALA A 104 -7.92 2.03 -17.02
N ILE A 105 -7.51 1.10 -16.15
CA ILE A 105 -8.33 0.47 -15.12
C ILE A 105 -8.20 1.28 -13.84
N ARG A 106 -9.10 2.24 -13.61
CA ARG A 106 -8.99 3.16 -12.46
C ARG A 106 -9.96 2.80 -11.36
N SER A 107 -9.47 2.88 -10.12
CA SER A 107 -10.30 2.74 -8.91
C SER A 107 -9.93 3.80 -7.88
N THR A 108 -10.94 4.33 -7.20
CA THR A 108 -10.73 5.28 -6.11
C THR A 108 -10.71 4.55 -4.79
N TYR A 109 -9.71 4.84 -3.97
CA TYR A 109 -9.59 4.32 -2.61
C TYR A 109 -9.80 5.45 -1.60
N LEU A 110 -10.84 5.38 -0.80
CA LEU A 110 -11.06 6.31 0.30
C LEU A 110 -10.11 5.96 1.45
N VAL A 111 -9.20 6.87 1.75
CA VAL A 111 -8.25 6.67 2.86
C VAL A 111 -8.94 6.84 4.21
N ARG A 112 -8.31 6.36 5.26
CA ARG A 112 -8.83 6.52 6.63
C ARG A 112 -8.91 8.00 7.00
N PRO A 113 -10.01 8.43 7.66
CA PRO A 113 -10.23 9.85 7.96
C PRO A 113 -9.42 10.35 9.16
N ASP A 114 -8.92 9.45 10.00
CA ASP A 114 -8.24 9.73 11.28
C ASP A 114 -7.04 8.81 11.51
N LEU A 115 -6.19 9.17 12.47
CA LEU A 115 -4.95 8.44 12.79
C LEU A 115 -5.21 7.11 13.48
N GLU A 116 -6.26 7.00 14.28
CA GLU A 116 -6.57 5.76 14.99
C GLU A 116 -6.95 4.65 14.02
N SER A 117 -7.91 4.91 13.14
CA SER A 117 -8.32 3.94 12.10
C SER A 117 -7.18 3.63 11.13
N LEU A 118 -6.30 4.60 10.85
CA LEU A 118 -5.10 4.39 10.07
C LEU A 118 -4.12 3.46 10.78
N TRP A 119 -3.87 3.70 12.07
CA TRP A 119 -3.01 2.84 12.90
C TRP A 119 -3.52 1.40 12.94
N GLN A 120 -4.81 1.21 13.25
CA GLN A 120 -5.44 -0.12 13.27
C GLN A 120 -5.29 -0.85 11.93
N GLN A 121 -5.46 -0.12 10.82
CA GLN A 121 -5.27 -0.67 9.48
C GLN A 121 -3.83 -1.13 9.26
N PHE A 122 -2.84 -0.30 9.56
CA PHE A 122 -1.43 -0.65 9.36
C PHE A 122 -0.92 -1.72 10.33
N ALA A 123 -1.38 -1.70 11.60
CA ALA A 123 -1.09 -2.76 12.56
C ALA A 123 -1.62 -4.11 12.07
N SER A 124 -2.86 -4.14 11.55
CA SER A 124 -3.44 -5.33 10.92
C SER A 124 -2.64 -5.79 9.70
N TYR A 125 -2.21 -4.88 8.83
CA TYR A 125 -1.35 -5.24 7.69
C TYR A 125 -0.01 -5.82 8.13
N GLY A 126 0.61 -5.25 9.17
CA GLY A 126 1.86 -5.77 9.76
C GLY A 126 1.70 -7.18 10.29
N TYR A 127 0.65 -7.43 11.08
CA TYR A 127 0.34 -8.75 11.62
C TYR A 127 0.17 -9.80 10.50
N TRP A 128 -0.70 -9.54 9.54
CA TRP A 128 -0.95 -10.46 8.45
C TRP A 128 0.24 -10.62 7.50
N LYS A 129 1.08 -9.59 7.38
CA LYS A 129 2.34 -9.71 6.66
C LYS A 129 3.32 -10.64 7.37
N ALA A 130 3.40 -10.59 8.69
CA ALA A 130 4.21 -11.52 9.47
C ALA A 130 3.71 -12.98 9.32
N GLN A 131 2.38 -13.18 9.34
CA GLN A 131 1.79 -14.50 9.09
C GLN A 131 2.12 -15.02 7.67
N MET A 132 2.06 -14.15 6.68
CA MET A 132 2.44 -14.50 5.32
C MET A 132 3.92 -14.89 5.21
N LEU A 133 4.81 -14.13 5.86
CA LEU A 133 6.25 -14.42 5.84
C LEU A 133 6.59 -15.75 6.52
N ARG A 134 5.83 -16.15 7.56
CA ARG A 134 5.99 -17.47 8.19
C ARG A 134 5.68 -18.60 7.20
N ARG A 135 4.69 -18.42 6.31
CA ARG A 135 4.29 -19.42 5.31
C ARG A 135 5.14 -19.35 4.05
N HIS A 136 5.52 -18.15 3.64
CA HIS A 136 6.26 -17.86 2.41
C HIS A 136 7.45 -16.92 2.69
N PRO A 137 8.56 -17.40 3.29
CA PRO A 137 9.71 -16.53 3.64
C PRO A 137 10.28 -15.77 2.44
N LEU A 138 10.30 -16.40 1.26
CA LEU A 138 10.80 -15.80 0.02
C LEU A 138 9.87 -14.75 -0.59
N SER A 139 8.71 -14.48 0.02
CA SER A 139 7.79 -13.44 -0.44
C SER A 139 8.22 -12.02 -0.03
N LEU A 140 9.26 -11.90 0.81
CA LEU A 140 9.77 -10.61 1.27
C LEU A 140 10.40 -9.82 0.11
N ARG A 141 10.01 -8.56 -0.02
CA ARG A 141 10.62 -7.61 -0.96
C ARG A 141 11.37 -6.54 -0.18
N LEU A 142 12.54 -6.12 -0.67
CA LEU A 142 13.38 -5.10 0.00
C LEU A 142 12.61 -3.83 0.35
N ARG A 143 11.68 -3.38 -0.51
CA ARG A 143 10.84 -2.21 -0.22
C ARG A 143 10.00 -2.35 1.05
N GLN A 144 9.69 -3.57 1.47
CA GLN A 144 8.88 -3.84 2.67
C GLN A 144 9.69 -3.71 3.96
N LEU A 145 11.03 -3.69 3.85
CA LEU A 145 11.93 -3.42 4.96
C LEU A 145 12.08 -1.93 5.26
N ALA A 146 11.67 -1.05 4.35
CA ALA A 146 11.84 0.40 4.53
C ALA A 146 11.12 0.93 5.78
N ALA A 147 9.87 0.50 6.04
CA ALA A 147 9.14 0.93 7.22
C ALA A 147 9.73 0.38 8.53
N PRO A 148 10.01 -0.93 8.69
CA PRO A 148 10.72 -1.43 9.86
C PRO A 148 12.09 -0.78 10.07
N ALA A 149 12.86 -0.56 9.02
CA ALA A 149 14.17 0.08 9.10
C ALA A 149 14.06 1.54 9.58
N LEU A 150 13.04 2.28 9.09
CA LEU A 150 12.78 3.64 9.56
C LEU A 150 12.42 3.65 11.05
N VAL A 151 11.54 2.76 11.50
CA VAL A 151 11.17 2.65 12.92
C VAL A 151 12.37 2.30 13.78
N ALA A 152 13.21 1.36 13.35
CA ALA A 152 14.44 1.00 14.04
C ALA A 152 15.42 2.17 14.11
N ALA A 153 15.61 2.92 13.01
CA ALA A 153 16.47 4.10 12.97
C ALA A 153 15.97 5.21 13.89
N LEU A 154 14.66 5.47 13.93
CA LEU A 154 14.05 6.44 14.84
C LEU A 154 14.20 6.02 16.31
N GLY A 155 13.98 4.73 16.60
CA GLY A 155 14.18 4.18 17.96
C GLY A 155 15.63 4.30 18.42
N LEU A 156 16.58 3.92 17.56
CA LEU A 156 18.00 4.06 17.85
C LEU A 156 18.40 5.53 18.05
N SER A 157 17.91 6.42 17.18
CA SER A 157 18.13 7.87 17.32
C SER A 157 17.60 8.41 18.65
N ALA A 158 16.41 7.98 19.09
CA ALA A 158 15.85 8.35 20.39
C ALA A 158 16.71 7.87 21.57
N VAL A 159 17.18 6.61 21.52
CA VAL A 159 18.06 6.03 22.55
C VAL A 159 19.39 6.79 22.62
N VAL A 160 20.04 7.04 21.46
CA VAL A 160 21.28 7.78 21.38
C VAL A 160 21.11 9.21 21.88
N SER A 161 19.99 9.88 21.53
CA SER A 161 19.68 11.24 22.04
C SER A 161 19.51 11.25 23.56
N ALA A 162 18.79 10.28 24.11
CA ALA A 162 18.63 10.16 25.58
C ALA A 162 19.99 9.91 26.27
N ALA A 163 20.83 9.03 25.71
CA ALA A 163 22.16 8.78 26.22
C ALA A 163 23.08 10.02 26.16
N SER A 164 22.95 10.84 25.13
CA SER A 164 23.68 12.11 24.98
C SER A 164 23.26 13.13 26.05
N LEU A 165 21.94 13.23 26.31
CA LEU A 165 21.41 14.11 27.37
C LEU A 165 21.86 13.64 28.76
N ALA A 166 22.07 12.32 28.94
CA ALA A 166 22.64 11.75 30.17
C ALA A 166 24.18 11.85 30.28
N GLY A 167 24.83 12.51 29.32
CA GLY A 167 26.31 12.73 29.33
C GLY A 167 27.15 11.57 28.81
N PHE A 168 26.50 10.50 28.26
CA PHE A 168 27.24 9.31 27.78
C PHE A 168 27.63 9.35 26.30
N ALA A 169 27.13 10.32 25.53
CA ALA A 169 27.43 10.45 24.10
C ALA A 169 27.57 11.92 23.68
N GLY A 170 28.48 12.20 22.75
CA GLY A 170 28.74 13.56 22.28
C GLY A 170 27.60 14.23 21.50
N PRO A 171 27.75 15.54 21.17
CA PRO A 171 26.65 16.40 20.71
C PRO A 171 26.08 16.12 19.32
N LEU A 172 26.53 15.09 18.61
CA LEU A 172 26.13 14.78 17.24
C LEU A 172 24.80 13.97 17.13
N ALA A 173 24.29 13.45 18.24
CA ALA A 173 23.15 12.54 18.24
C ALA A 173 21.76 13.18 17.97
N PRO A 174 21.44 14.43 18.40
CA PRO A 174 20.10 15.00 18.14
C PRO A 174 19.89 15.42 16.69
N ALA A 175 20.96 15.59 15.91
CA ALA A 175 20.86 16.15 14.56
C ALA A 175 20.16 15.22 13.55
N LEU A 176 20.27 13.91 13.67
CA LEU A 176 19.74 12.96 12.67
C LEU A 176 18.22 12.80 12.75
N GLY A 177 17.62 12.82 13.94
CA GLY A 177 16.17 12.66 14.12
C GLY A 177 15.36 13.88 13.68
N VAL A 178 15.92 15.08 13.88
CA VAL A 178 15.26 16.35 13.56
C VAL A 178 15.19 16.62 12.05
N TRP A 179 16.15 16.10 11.28
CA TRP A 179 16.20 16.34 9.83
C TRP A 179 15.39 15.33 9.00
N LEU A 180 15.17 14.13 9.48
CA LEU A 180 14.43 13.09 8.74
C LEU A 180 12.93 13.40 8.61
N LEU A 181 12.27 13.91 9.64
CA LEU A 181 10.84 14.21 9.61
C LEU A 181 10.46 15.35 8.65
N PRO A 182 11.11 16.53 8.64
CA PRO A 182 10.80 17.58 7.67
C PRO A 182 11.22 17.23 6.25
N ALA A 183 12.28 16.43 6.04
CA ALA A 183 12.66 15.95 4.71
C ALA A 183 11.60 15.01 4.12
N VAL A 184 11.05 14.12 4.94
CA VAL A 184 9.91 13.25 4.56
C VAL A 184 8.66 14.08 4.26
N ALA A 185 8.33 15.05 5.09
CA ALA A 185 7.19 15.93 4.91
C ALA A 185 7.31 16.79 3.64
N ALA A 186 8.49 17.36 3.38
CA ALA A 186 8.76 18.15 2.18
C ALA A 186 8.70 17.33 0.89
N ALA A 187 9.21 16.08 0.90
CA ALA A 187 9.15 15.18 -0.24
C ALA A 187 7.74 14.72 -0.57
N CYS A 188 6.85 14.59 0.43
CA CYS A 188 5.45 14.19 0.26
C CYS A 188 4.50 15.35 -0.03
N GLY A 189 4.84 16.60 0.36
CA GLY A 189 3.94 17.75 0.37
C GLY A 189 3.58 18.34 -0.98
N ALA A 190 4.17 17.85 -2.07
CA ALA A 190 4.20 18.64 -3.30
C ALA A 190 3.04 18.45 -4.30
N THR A 191 2.11 17.46 -4.22
CA THR A 191 1.33 17.17 -5.45
C THR A 191 -0.09 16.59 -5.36
N VAL A 192 -0.85 16.66 -4.28
CA VAL A 192 -2.25 16.17 -4.35
C VAL A 192 -3.24 17.28 -3.99
N PRO A 193 -4.02 17.79 -4.97
CA PRO A 193 -5.10 18.71 -4.66
C PRO A 193 -6.17 17.99 -3.82
N CYS A 194 -6.42 18.50 -2.63
CA CYS A 194 -7.56 18.09 -1.82
C CYS A 194 -8.84 18.49 -2.55
N SER A 195 -9.54 17.53 -3.17
CA SER A 195 -10.85 17.80 -3.72
C SER A 195 -11.83 18.00 -2.58
N ARG A 196 -12.33 19.24 -2.38
CA ARG A 196 -13.46 19.49 -1.48
C ARG A 196 -14.60 18.54 -1.87
N PRO A 197 -15.26 17.87 -0.91
CA PRO A 197 -16.43 17.08 -1.22
C PRO A 197 -17.46 18.02 -1.88
N SER A 198 -17.90 17.66 -3.10
CA SER A 198 -19.10 18.28 -3.66
C SER A 198 -20.21 18.03 -2.66
N ARG A 199 -21.03 19.07 -2.35
CA ARG A 199 -22.16 19.02 -1.43
C ARG A 199 -23.32 18.16 -1.96
N SER A 200 -23.06 17.01 -2.52
CA SER A 200 -24.08 16.07 -2.96
C SER A 200 -24.19 14.92 -1.97
N SER A 201 -25.18 15.07 -1.10
CA SER A 201 -25.96 14.08 -0.36
C SER A 201 -25.25 13.03 0.50
N PRO A 202 -25.44 13.08 1.84
CA PRO A 202 -25.02 12.01 2.75
C PRO A 202 -25.92 10.75 2.74
N ALA A 203 -27.00 10.73 1.96
CA ALA A 203 -28.08 9.76 2.14
C ALA A 203 -27.90 8.41 1.45
N THR A 204 -27.00 8.27 0.49
CA THR A 204 -26.93 7.03 -0.34
C THR A 204 -25.91 5.98 0.12
N TRP A 205 -25.07 6.25 1.13
CA TRP A 205 -24.00 5.33 1.52
C TRP A 205 -24.33 4.42 2.71
N ARG A 206 -25.43 4.70 3.46
CA ARG A 206 -25.83 3.83 4.59
C ARG A 206 -26.49 2.53 4.14
N ALA A 207 -27.08 2.47 2.95
CA ALA A 207 -27.81 1.30 2.48
C ALA A 207 -26.94 0.18 1.88
N ALA A 208 -25.65 0.40 1.66
CA ALA A 208 -24.78 -0.57 0.99
C ALA A 208 -24.00 -1.51 1.95
N TRP A 209 -24.16 -1.36 3.28
CA TRP A 209 -23.37 -2.12 4.28
C TRP A 209 -24.22 -2.80 5.36
N SER A 210 -25.54 -2.88 5.17
CA SER A 210 -26.46 -3.67 6.00
C SER A 210 -27.08 -4.79 5.16
N GLY A 211 -26.28 -5.76 4.80
CA GLY A 211 -26.64 -7.02 4.19
C GLY A 211 -25.55 -8.02 4.45
#